data_73bfcf6587b67d49ab803e2a8531ed84
#
_entry.id   73bfcf6587b67d49ab803e2a8531ed84
#
_cell.length_a   1.000
_cell.length_b   1.000
_cell.length_c   1.000
_cell.angle_alpha   90.00
_cell.angle_beta   90.00
_cell.angle_gamma   90.00
#
_symmetry.space_group_name_H-M   'P 1'
#
loop_
_entity.id
_entity.type
_entity.pdbx_description
1 polymer ?
#
loop_
_entity_poly.entity_id
_entity_poly.type
_entity_poly.pdbx_seq_one_letter_code
_entity_poly.pdbx_strand_id
1 'polypeptide(L)'
;MRLQTHFRRSYTHDCLTRTWFGKDIREGVNLAIENYALLHKLWREERVNWSGRFRTPLNGFTSTPRPLNGVAPFVWHGSIRTPEIAEQAAYYGDGFFHNNIFWPKEHTQRMIELYRERYEYYSHGSADQAIVGLSGQIFMRKNSQDARREFRPFFDNAPVYGGGPSMEDFMEQTPLTVGSPQEVIEKTLSFRDYAGDYQRQMFLIDHAGLELKTVLEQLDLLGEDVVPVLRSEFAALKPTHVPEAPTHTSLIDRKERGEEPIPGGTRAQQAQRAVHSLALPRVPQ
;
A
#
# COMPACT_ATOMS: atom_id res chain seq x y z
N MET A 1 34.57 -10.04 7.19
CA MET A 1 33.82 -10.96 8.07
C MET A 1 32.34 -10.82 7.70
N ARG A 2 31.76 -11.77 6.93
CA ARG A 2 30.41 -11.69 6.40
C ARG A 2 29.43 -12.08 7.51
N LEU A 3 28.66 -11.14 8.02
CA LEU A 3 27.49 -11.43 8.86
C LEU A 3 26.34 -11.87 7.94
N GLN A 4 26.20 -13.17 7.76
CA GLN A 4 24.96 -13.77 7.27
C GLN A 4 23.96 -13.75 8.44
N THR A 5 23.11 -12.72 8.48
CA THR A 5 21.90 -12.77 9.29
C THR A 5 20.94 -13.78 8.66
N HIS A 6 20.98 -15.00 9.15
CA HIS A 6 19.95 -15.99 8.91
C HIS A 6 18.67 -15.48 9.59
N PHE A 7 17.84 -14.80 8.85
CA PHE A 7 16.43 -14.69 9.20
C PHE A 7 15.90 -16.14 9.23
N ARG A 8 15.83 -16.73 10.41
CA ARG A 8 15.08 -17.97 10.60
C ARG A 8 13.66 -17.68 10.13
N ARG A 9 13.33 -18.16 8.91
CA ARG A 9 11.94 -18.25 8.45
C ARG A 9 11.17 -18.87 9.59
N SER A 10 10.29 -18.07 10.20
CA SER A 10 9.49 -18.52 11.32
C SER A 10 8.62 -19.69 10.85
N TYR A 11 9.01 -20.89 11.17
CA TYR A 11 8.22 -22.12 10.99
C TYR A 11 6.83 -22.01 11.64
N THR A 12 6.65 -21.06 12.55
CA THR A 12 5.41 -20.81 13.26
C THR A 12 4.28 -20.26 12.38
N HIS A 13 4.58 -19.40 11.39
CA HIS A 13 3.55 -18.85 10.51
C HIS A 13 3.00 -19.91 9.54
N ASP A 14 3.86 -20.75 8.99
CA ASP A 14 3.45 -21.82 8.07
C ASP A 14 2.60 -22.87 8.81
N CYS A 15 2.97 -23.22 10.05
CA CYS A 15 2.23 -24.13 10.88
C CYS A 15 0.84 -23.60 11.26
N LEU A 16 0.73 -22.32 11.66
CA LEU A 16 -0.54 -21.71 12.06
C LEU A 16 -1.50 -21.59 10.88
N THR A 17 -1.04 -21.11 9.72
CA THR A 17 -1.89 -20.96 8.54
C THR A 17 -2.40 -22.30 8.04
N ARG A 18 -1.55 -23.33 8.03
CA ARG A 18 -1.92 -24.67 7.62
C ARG A 18 -2.87 -25.34 8.63
N THR A 19 -2.61 -25.16 9.92
CA THR A 19 -3.41 -25.77 10.98
C THR A 19 -4.79 -25.11 11.11
N TRP A 20 -4.86 -23.77 11.04
CA TRP A 20 -6.12 -23.05 11.25
C TRP A 20 -6.99 -22.94 10.01
N PHE A 21 -6.37 -22.78 8.85
CA PHE A 21 -7.09 -22.51 7.60
C PHE A 21 -6.95 -23.63 6.56
N GLY A 22 -6.17 -24.67 6.83
CA GLY A 22 -5.93 -25.78 5.90
C GLY A 22 -5.25 -25.34 4.59
N LYS A 23 -4.59 -24.17 4.55
CA LYS A 23 -4.00 -23.57 3.36
C LYS A 23 -2.47 -23.61 3.41
N ASP A 24 -1.85 -23.85 2.27
CA ASP A 24 -0.41 -23.75 2.12
C ASP A 24 -0.03 -22.28 1.87
N ILE A 25 0.81 -21.71 2.73
CA ILE A 25 1.26 -20.31 2.62
C ILE A 25 2.02 -20.05 1.31
N ARG A 26 2.65 -21.07 0.72
CA ARG A 26 3.36 -20.96 -0.56
C ARG A 26 2.41 -20.68 -1.73
N GLU A 27 1.16 -21.07 -1.61
CA GLU A 27 0.09 -20.79 -2.58
C GLU A 27 -0.61 -19.44 -2.31
N GLY A 28 -0.22 -18.73 -1.23
CA GLY A 28 -0.93 -17.55 -0.76
C GLY A 28 -1.05 -16.44 -1.81
N VAL A 29 0.00 -16.19 -2.58
CA VAL A 29 0.00 -15.15 -3.63
C VAL A 29 -0.95 -15.56 -4.76
N ASN A 30 -0.87 -16.80 -5.25
CA ASN A 30 -1.75 -17.29 -6.32
C ASN A 30 -3.21 -17.31 -5.88
N LEU A 31 -3.47 -17.73 -4.64
CA LEU A 31 -4.79 -17.69 -4.03
C LEU A 31 -5.35 -16.25 -3.97
N ALA A 32 -4.53 -15.29 -3.55
CA ALA A 32 -4.93 -13.89 -3.46
C ALA A 32 -5.27 -13.31 -4.85
N ILE A 33 -4.44 -13.58 -5.86
CA ILE A 33 -4.66 -13.14 -7.25
C ILE A 33 -5.98 -13.71 -7.78
N GLU A 34 -6.21 -15.03 -7.65
CA GLU A 34 -7.43 -15.66 -8.12
C GLU A 34 -8.67 -15.15 -7.39
N ASN A 35 -8.60 -15.03 -6.07
CA ASN A 35 -9.73 -14.55 -5.27
C ASN A 35 -10.04 -13.08 -5.55
N TYR A 36 -9.04 -12.24 -5.80
CA TYR A 36 -9.26 -10.86 -6.18
C TYR A 36 -9.94 -10.73 -7.54
N ALA A 37 -9.52 -11.52 -8.52
CA ALA A 37 -10.16 -11.56 -9.83
C ALA A 37 -11.65 -11.94 -9.71
N LEU A 38 -11.98 -12.92 -8.88
CA LEU A 38 -13.35 -13.30 -8.61
C LEU A 38 -14.12 -12.17 -7.87
N LEU A 39 -13.53 -11.57 -6.84
CA LEU A 39 -14.15 -10.47 -6.09
C LEU A 39 -14.47 -9.29 -7.01
N HIS A 40 -13.52 -8.91 -7.87
CA HIS A 40 -13.70 -7.87 -8.87
C HIS A 40 -14.89 -8.16 -9.79
N LYS A 41 -15.04 -9.43 -10.20
CA LYS A 41 -16.15 -9.89 -11.03
C LYS A 41 -17.49 -9.88 -10.28
N LEU A 42 -17.51 -10.37 -9.03
CA LEU A 42 -18.69 -10.40 -8.17
C LEU A 42 -19.27 -9.00 -7.89
N TRP A 43 -18.46 -7.97 -7.83
CA TRP A 43 -18.94 -6.60 -7.65
C TRP A 43 -19.57 -6.00 -8.91
N ARG A 44 -19.11 -6.40 -10.10
CA ARG A 44 -19.45 -5.76 -11.37
C ARG A 44 -20.54 -6.50 -12.14
N GLU A 45 -20.54 -7.83 -12.06
CA GLU A 45 -21.51 -8.66 -12.79
C GLU A 45 -22.68 -9.07 -11.90
N GLU A 46 -23.90 -9.05 -12.43
CA GLU A 46 -25.11 -9.49 -11.71
C GLU A 46 -25.10 -11.01 -11.51
N ARG A 47 -24.72 -11.75 -12.56
CA ARG A 47 -24.66 -13.21 -12.55
C ARG A 47 -23.27 -13.69 -12.95
N VAL A 48 -22.59 -14.34 -12.02
CA VAL A 48 -21.20 -14.76 -12.18
C VAL A 48 -21.08 -16.25 -12.41
N ASN A 49 -20.41 -16.62 -13.51
CA ASN A 49 -19.86 -17.93 -13.72
C ASN A 49 -18.35 -17.87 -13.43
N TRP A 50 -17.87 -18.80 -12.63
CA TRP A 50 -16.48 -18.86 -12.22
C TRP A 50 -15.98 -20.30 -12.17
N SER A 51 -14.76 -20.52 -12.64
CA SER A 51 -13.99 -21.73 -12.44
C SER A 51 -12.56 -21.35 -12.12
N GLY A 52 -12.03 -21.82 -11.02
CA GLY A 52 -10.69 -21.53 -10.55
C GLY A 52 -10.11 -22.71 -9.78
N ARG A 53 -8.84 -22.57 -9.39
CA ARG A 53 -8.09 -23.62 -8.68
C ARG A 53 -8.44 -23.70 -7.19
N PHE A 54 -8.75 -22.54 -6.58
CA PHE A 54 -8.78 -22.42 -5.12
C PHE A 54 -10.18 -22.47 -4.52
N ARG A 55 -11.21 -22.59 -5.33
CA ARG A 55 -12.59 -22.73 -4.86
C ARG A 55 -13.46 -23.54 -5.82
N THR A 56 -14.61 -24.01 -5.33
CA THR A 56 -15.64 -24.64 -6.16
C THR A 56 -16.19 -23.66 -7.24
N PRO A 57 -16.51 -24.16 -8.43
CA PRO A 57 -17.10 -23.33 -9.49
C PRO A 57 -18.39 -22.64 -9.06
N LEU A 58 -18.66 -21.49 -9.65
CA LEU A 58 -19.92 -20.78 -9.54
C LEU A 58 -20.66 -20.84 -10.87
N ASN A 59 -21.97 -21.11 -10.84
CA ASN A 59 -22.82 -21.17 -11.98
C ASN A 59 -24.00 -20.21 -11.82
N GLY A 60 -23.97 -19.09 -12.54
CA GLY A 60 -25.00 -18.05 -12.47
C GLY A 60 -25.22 -17.46 -11.08
N PHE A 61 -24.16 -17.36 -10.30
CA PHE A 61 -24.21 -16.90 -8.89
C PHE A 61 -24.38 -15.38 -8.81
N THR A 62 -25.32 -14.92 -7.99
CA THR A 62 -25.51 -13.50 -7.66
C THR A 62 -24.98 -13.25 -6.24
N SER A 63 -24.03 -12.32 -6.12
CA SER A 63 -23.48 -11.89 -4.83
C SER A 63 -24.38 -10.84 -4.19
N THR A 64 -24.68 -10.99 -2.89
CA THR A 64 -25.42 -10.03 -2.08
C THR A 64 -24.72 -9.78 -0.76
N PRO A 65 -24.74 -8.53 -0.24
CA PRO A 65 -25.32 -7.33 -0.85
C PRO A 65 -24.54 -6.87 -2.09
N ARG A 66 -25.22 -6.18 -2.99
CA ARG A 66 -24.57 -5.52 -4.13
C ARG A 66 -23.83 -4.25 -3.68
N PRO A 67 -22.77 -3.83 -4.39
CA PRO A 67 -22.14 -2.55 -4.12
C PRO A 67 -23.14 -1.39 -4.14
N LEU A 68 -22.98 -0.45 -3.22
CA LEU A 68 -23.83 0.74 -3.12
C LEU A 68 -23.84 1.50 -4.45
N ASN A 69 -25.05 1.85 -4.93
CA ASN A 69 -25.27 2.47 -6.25
C ASN A 69 -24.68 1.69 -7.44
N GLY A 70 -24.43 0.39 -7.25
CA GLY A 70 -23.80 -0.46 -8.27
C GLY A 70 -22.36 -0.07 -8.61
N VAL A 71 -21.69 0.67 -7.74
CA VAL A 71 -20.31 1.12 -7.92
C VAL A 71 -19.39 0.31 -7.03
N ALA A 72 -18.44 -0.40 -7.63
CA ALA A 72 -17.45 -1.15 -6.87
C ALA A 72 -16.61 -0.22 -5.96
N PRO A 73 -16.33 -0.61 -4.71
CA PRO A 73 -15.49 0.20 -3.84
C PRO A 73 -14.08 0.35 -4.42
N PHE A 74 -13.43 1.48 -4.14
CA PHE A 74 -12.03 1.66 -4.47
C PHE A 74 -11.16 0.75 -3.59
N VAL A 75 -10.21 0.07 -4.22
CA VAL A 75 -9.33 -0.89 -3.54
C VAL A 75 -7.92 -0.34 -3.41
N TRP A 76 -7.33 -0.56 -2.25
CA TRP A 76 -5.91 -0.35 -2.00
C TRP A 76 -5.21 -1.70 -1.90
N HIS A 77 -4.26 -1.95 -2.80
CA HIS A 77 -3.41 -3.13 -2.70
C HIS A 77 -2.19 -2.82 -1.84
N GLY A 78 -2.10 -3.46 -0.68
CA GLY A 78 -1.00 -3.27 0.26
C GLY A 78 0.17 -4.19 -0.01
N SER A 79 1.38 -3.64 -0.11
CA SER A 79 2.60 -4.44 -0.21
C SER A 79 3.74 -3.82 0.56
N ILE A 80 4.57 -4.68 1.14
CA ILE A 80 5.84 -4.30 1.76
C ILE A 80 7.00 -4.47 0.76
N ARG A 81 7.05 -5.59 0.01
CA ARG A 81 8.20 -5.96 -0.82
C ARG A 81 7.85 -6.80 -2.05
N THR A 82 6.58 -7.05 -2.28
CA THR A 82 6.12 -7.98 -3.32
C THR A 82 5.74 -7.18 -4.57
N PRO A 83 6.59 -7.13 -5.61
CA PRO A 83 6.34 -6.32 -6.82
C PRO A 83 5.11 -6.78 -7.58
N GLU A 84 4.74 -8.07 -7.48
CA GLU A 84 3.53 -8.61 -8.10
C GLU A 84 2.25 -7.96 -7.58
N ILE A 85 2.26 -7.43 -6.35
CA ILE A 85 1.11 -6.70 -5.79
C ILE A 85 1.02 -5.29 -6.39
N ALA A 86 2.15 -4.63 -6.64
CA ALA A 86 2.19 -3.36 -7.36
C ALA A 86 1.69 -3.53 -8.80
N GLU A 87 2.13 -4.60 -9.47
CA GLU A 87 1.65 -5.00 -10.80
C GLU A 87 0.13 -5.26 -10.80
N GLN A 88 -0.38 -6.00 -9.81
CA GLN A 88 -1.81 -6.28 -9.69
C GLN A 88 -2.63 -5.00 -9.48
N ALA A 89 -2.19 -4.09 -8.61
CA ALA A 89 -2.85 -2.81 -8.41
C ALA A 89 -2.93 -2.03 -9.73
N ALA A 90 -1.82 -1.94 -10.44
CA ALA A 90 -1.75 -1.29 -11.75
C ALA A 90 -2.65 -1.97 -12.79
N TYR A 91 -2.66 -3.31 -12.84
CA TYR A 91 -3.49 -4.07 -13.79
C TYR A 91 -4.98 -3.74 -13.68
N TYR A 92 -5.48 -3.56 -12.44
CA TYR A 92 -6.90 -3.24 -12.18
C TYR A 92 -7.19 -1.73 -12.19
N GLY A 93 -6.19 -0.87 -12.22
CA GLY A 93 -6.35 0.58 -12.05
C GLY A 93 -6.73 0.97 -10.61
N ASP A 94 -6.39 0.12 -9.67
CA ASP A 94 -6.58 0.31 -8.22
C ASP A 94 -5.42 1.08 -7.59
N GLY A 95 -5.57 1.52 -6.34
CA GLY A 95 -4.50 2.19 -5.59
C GLY A 95 -3.42 1.23 -5.09
N PHE A 96 -2.19 1.69 -5.07
CA PHE A 96 -1.08 0.96 -4.46
C PHE A 96 -0.68 1.61 -3.14
N PHE A 97 -0.82 0.84 -2.04
CA PHE A 97 -0.38 1.25 -0.71
C PHE A 97 0.94 0.56 -0.38
N HIS A 98 2.03 1.32 -0.43
CA HIS A 98 3.33 0.79 -0.05
C HIS A 98 3.54 0.94 1.46
N ASN A 99 3.53 -0.20 2.16
CA ASN A 99 3.82 -0.23 3.60
C ASN A 99 5.34 -0.18 3.83
N ASN A 100 5.89 1.03 3.82
CA ASN A 100 7.32 1.32 3.84
C ASN A 100 7.94 1.42 5.24
N ILE A 101 7.22 1.06 6.30
CA ILE A 101 7.60 1.32 7.70
C ILE A 101 8.98 0.77 8.14
N PHE A 102 9.49 -0.26 7.47
CA PHE A 102 10.80 -0.88 7.76
C PHE A 102 11.79 -0.77 6.61
N TRP A 103 11.48 0.04 5.58
CA TRP A 103 12.27 0.04 4.36
C TRP A 103 12.89 1.40 4.09
N PRO A 104 14.12 1.42 3.53
CA PRO A 104 14.77 2.64 3.13
C PRO A 104 14.04 3.28 1.93
N LYS A 105 14.25 4.57 1.78
CA LYS A 105 13.60 5.39 0.73
C LYS A 105 13.82 4.85 -0.68
N GLU A 106 15.01 4.30 -0.97
CA GLU A 106 15.35 3.75 -2.29
C GLU A 106 14.49 2.52 -2.66
N HIS A 107 14.12 1.71 -1.66
CA HIS A 107 13.21 0.60 -1.90
C HIS A 107 11.79 1.10 -2.17
N THR A 108 11.33 2.06 -1.36
CA THR A 108 10.03 2.69 -1.52
C THR A 108 9.91 3.35 -2.90
N GLN A 109 10.92 4.10 -3.32
CA GLN A 109 10.98 4.73 -4.63
C GLN A 109 10.80 3.71 -5.75
N ARG A 110 11.61 2.64 -5.77
CA ARG A 110 11.52 1.59 -6.80
C ARG A 110 10.14 0.93 -6.87
N MET A 111 9.50 0.68 -5.74
CA MET A 111 8.17 0.06 -5.72
C MET A 111 7.08 0.99 -6.28
N ILE A 112 7.18 2.29 -5.99
CA ILE A 112 6.23 3.29 -6.50
C ILE A 112 6.46 3.55 -7.99
N GLU A 113 7.72 3.66 -8.43
CA GLU A 113 8.08 3.79 -9.84
C GLU A 113 7.55 2.62 -10.65
N LEU A 114 7.76 1.37 -10.18
CA LEU A 114 7.19 0.17 -10.81
C LEU A 114 5.67 0.27 -10.95
N TYR A 115 4.96 0.62 -9.87
CA TYR A 115 3.50 0.74 -9.91
C TYR A 115 3.04 1.81 -10.92
N ARG A 116 3.65 3.00 -10.92
CA ARG A 116 3.32 4.11 -11.81
C ARG A 116 3.58 3.76 -13.28
N GLU A 117 4.74 3.17 -13.57
CA GLU A 117 5.10 2.69 -14.90
C GLU A 117 4.09 1.65 -15.43
N ARG A 118 3.68 0.71 -14.57
CA ARG A 118 2.68 -0.30 -14.94
C ARG A 118 1.27 0.28 -15.05
N TYR A 119 0.89 1.26 -14.25
CA TYR A 119 -0.38 1.97 -14.35
C TYR A 119 -0.54 2.67 -15.72
N GLU A 120 0.49 3.37 -16.16
CA GLU A 120 0.55 3.97 -17.48
C GLU A 120 0.58 2.92 -18.59
N TYR A 121 1.36 1.86 -18.43
CA TYR A 121 1.40 0.72 -19.36
C TYR A 121 0.01 0.11 -19.58
N TYR A 122 -0.82 -0.02 -18.56
CA TYR A 122 -2.20 -0.49 -18.67
C TYR A 122 -3.17 0.60 -19.11
N SER A 123 -2.69 1.82 -19.39
CA SER A 123 -3.46 2.94 -19.95
C SER A 123 -4.62 3.38 -19.05
N HIS A 124 -4.43 3.35 -17.73
CA HIS A 124 -5.39 3.90 -16.78
C HIS A 124 -5.23 5.41 -16.58
N GLY A 125 -4.13 5.98 -17.08
CA GLY A 125 -3.75 7.39 -17.02
C GLY A 125 -2.24 7.52 -17.13
N SER A 126 -1.70 8.74 -16.98
CA SER A 126 -0.26 8.99 -16.86
C SER A 126 0.26 8.50 -15.51
N ALA A 127 1.56 8.30 -15.40
CA ALA A 127 2.22 7.78 -14.21
C ALA A 127 1.93 8.60 -12.93
N ASP A 128 1.79 9.91 -13.05
CA ASP A 128 1.48 10.84 -11.96
C ASP A 128 0.00 10.85 -11.54
N GLN A 129 -0.88 10.27 -12.35
CA GLN A 129 -2.29 10.07 -12.00
C GLN A 129 -2.54 8.78 -11.21
N ALA A 130 -1.52 7.95 -11.06
CA ALA A 130 -1.60 6.72 -10.27
C ALA A 130 -1.79 7.02 -8.77
N ILE A 131 -2.72 6.34 -8.13
CA ILE A 131 -3.11 6.58 -6.73
C ILE A 131 -2.17 5.83 -5.78
N VAL A 132 -1.37 6.57 -5.04
CA VAL A 132 -0.35 6.05 -4.13
C VAL A 132 -0.69 6.33 -2.67
N GLY A 133 -0.44 5.36 -1.82
CA GLY A 133 -0.47 5.51 -0.36
C GLY A 133 0.85 5.10 0.28
N LEU A 134 1.21 5.77 1.34
CA LEU A 134 2.41 5.52 2.13
C LEU A 134 2.08 5.34 3.61
N SER A 135 2.94 4.65 4.32
CA SER A 135 2.91 4.56 5.77
C SER A 135 4.08 5.27 6.42
N GLY A 136 3.93 5.51 7.71
CA GLY A 136 4.96 6.02 8.60
C GLY A 136 4.76 5.47 10.00
N GLN A 137 5.76 5.62 10.84
CA GLN A 137 5.69 5.30 12.25
C GLN A 137 6.05 6.56 13.03
N ILE A 138 5.27 6.92 14.01
CA ILE A 138 5.49 8.14 14.77
C ILE A 138 5.34 7.92 16.27
N PHE A 139 6.17 8.61 17.03
CA PHE A 139 5.98 8.83 18.44
C PHE A 139 6.34 10.29 18.76
N MET A 140 5.40 11.02 19.36
CA MET A 140 5.54 12.46 19.54
C MET A 140 5.48 12.89 21.00
N ARG A 141 6.25 13.94 21.31
CA ARG A 141 6.06 14.84 22.44
C ARG A 141 6.28 16.27 21.94
N LYS A 142 5.82 17.26 22.68
CA LYS A 142 6.08 18.68 22.33
C LYS A 142 7.57 18.97 22.21
N ASN A 143 8.40 18.26 22.98
CA ASN A 143 9.85 18.32 22.93
C ASN A 143 10.44 17.03 22.39
N SER A 144 11.31 17.13 21.38
CA SER A 144 11.93 15.98 20.70
C SER A 144 12.80 15.11 21.61
N GLN A 145 13.48 15.73 22.59
CA GLN A 145 14.33 14.98 23.53
C GLN A 145 13.45 14.14 24.48
N ASP A 146 12.33 14.66 24.90
CA ASP A 146 11.35 13.92 25.71
C ASP A 146 10.78 12.75 24.91
N ALA A 147 10.42 12.96 23.65
CA ALA A 147 9.94 11.89 22.78
C ALA A 147 10.96 10.76 22.67
N ARG A 148 12.22 11.10 22.37
CA ARG A 148 13.30 10.09 22.23
C ARG A 148 13.59 9.37 23.54
N ARG A 149 13.64 10.09 24.66
CA ARG A 149 13.85 9.48 25.98
C ARG A 149 12.74 8.49 26.35
N GLU A 150 11.48 8.89 26.13
CA GLU A 150 10.32 8.09 26.49
C GLU A 150 10.13 6.87 25.56
N PHE A 151 10.37 7.02 24.27
CA PHE A 151 10.16 5.93 23.31
C PHE A 151 11.30 4.91 23.27
N ARG A 152 12.51 5.32 23.64
CA ARG A 152 13.70 4.42 23.57
C ARG A 152 13.50 3.06 24.25
N PRO A 153 12.98 2.95 25.48
CA PRO A 153 12.76 1.63 26.10
C PRO A 153 11.80 0.74 25.31
N PHE A 154 10.82 1.33 24.66
CA PHE A 154 9.88 0.57 23.79
C PHE A 154 10.57 0.11 22.51
N PHE A 155 11.37 0.95 21.89
CA PHE A 155 12.15 0.60 20.71
C PHE A 155 13.13 -0.52 21.01
N ASP A 156 13.94 -0.38 22.05
CA ASP A 156 15.01 -1.32 22.40
C ASP A 156 14.48 -2.71 22.82
N ASN A 157 13.28 -2.76 23.42
CA ASN A 157 12.68 -4.01 23.89
C ASN A 157 11.69 -4.64 22.88
N ALA A 158 11.29 -3.95 21.82
CA ALA A 158 10.36 -4.50 20.86
C ALA A 158 11.02 -5.56 19.97
N PRO A 159 10.45 -6.78 19.87
CA PRO A 159 11.04 -7.85 19.06
C PRO A 159 11.24 -7.49 17.58
N VAL A 160 10.45 -6.54 17.06
CA VAL A 160 10.49 -6.09 15.68
C VAL A 160 11.71 -5.20 15.40
N TYR A 161 12.23 -4.52 16.40
CA TYR A 161 13.44 -3.67 16.30
C TYR A 161 14.67 -4.33 16.93
N GLY A 162 14.45 -5.30 17.80
CA GLY A 162 15.51 -5.93 18.62
C GLY A 162 16.65 -6.53 17.80
N GLY A 163 17.88 -6.17 18.18
CA GLY A 163 19.12 -6.64 17.53
C GLY A 163 19.42 -6.00 16.17
N GLY A 164 18.66 -4.97 15.77
CA GLY A 164 18.86 -4.18 14.56
C GLY A 164 19.71 -2.92 14.80
N PRO A 165 19.59 -1.91 13.91
CA PRO A 165 20.23 -0.62 14.05
C PRO A 165 19.75 0.14 15.30
N SER A 166 20.52 1.15 15.73
CA SER A 166 20.07 2.07 16.78
C SER A 166 18.76 2.78 16.38
N MET A 167 18.04 3.33 17.36
CA MET A 167 16.81 4.08 17.06
C MET A 167 17.11 5.27 16.13
N GLU A 168 18.24 5.93 16.29
CA GLU A 168 18.70 7.04 15.48
C GLU A 168 18.96 6.62 14.04
N ASP A 169 19.72 5.54 13.83
CA ASP A 169 20.01 4.98 12.50
C ASP A 169 18.70 4.49 11.83
N PHE A 170 17.81 3.90 12.63
CA PHE A 170 16.52 3.45 12.11
C PHE A 170 15.63 4.62 11.68
N MET A 171 15.62 5.72 12.45
CA MET A 171 14.93 6.97 12.10
C MET A 171 15.52 7.60 10.84
N GLU A 172 16.83 7.53 10.64
CA GLU A 172 17.47 8.07 9.43
C GLU A 172 17.12 7.26 8.18
N GLN A 173 17.12 5.93 8.30
CA GLN A 173 16.95 5.00 7.17
C GLN A 173 15.50 4.69 6.81
N THR A 174 14.55 4.90 7.72
CA THR A 174 13.15 4.50 7.57
C THR A 174 12.19 5.65 7.84
N PRO A 175 10.87 5.47 7.58
CA PRO A 175 9.86 6.46 7.92
C PRO A 175 9.58 6.64 9.42
N LEU A 176 10.28 5.98 10.33
CA LEU A 176 10.12 6.22 11.76
C LEU A 176 10.49 7.65 12.12
N THR A 177 9.62 8.34 12.85
CA THR A 177 9.89 9.65 13.45
C THR A 177 9.58 9.60 14.93
N VAL A 178 10.60 9.83 15.76
CA VAL A 178 10.48 9.99 17.21
C VAL A 178 10.94 11.40 17.57
N GLY A 179 9.97 12.32 17.79
CA GLY A 179 10.33 13.72 17.94
C GLY A 179 9.14 14.65 18.24
N SER A 180 9.27 15.91 17.85
CA SER A 180 8.21 16.90 17.94
C SER A 180 7.21 16.77 16.78
N PRO A 181 6.00 17.36 16.87
CA PRO A 181 5.09 17.48 15.75
C PRO A 181 5.73 18.09 14.50
N GLN A 182 6.62 19.08 14.67
CA GLN A 182 7.34 19.70 13.57
C GLN A 182 8.24 18.71 12.83
N GLU A 183 8.98 17.86 13.54
CA GLU A 183 9.82 16.82 12.94
C GLU A 183 8.98 15.80 12.17
N VAL A 184 7.78 15.45 12.66
CA VAL A 184 6.84 14.55 11.94
C VAL A 184 6.35 15.21 10.66
N ILE A 185 6.01 16.51 10.69
CA ILE A 185 5.59 17.25 9.50
C ILE A 185 6.72 17.26 8.46
N GLU A 186 7.91 17.70 8.83
CA GLU A 186 9.08 17.80 7.95
C GLU A 186 9.43 16.44 7.32
N LYS A 187 9.49 15.40 8.14
CA LYS A 187 9.76 14.04 7.66
C LYS A 187 8.69 13.55 6.68
N THR A 188 7.42 13.79 6.98
CA THR A 188 6.30 13.38 6.11
C THR A 188 6.31 14.13 4.78
N LEU A 189 6.59 15.42 4.79
CA LEU A 189 6.72 16.22 3.57
C LEU A 189 7.89 15.74 2.70
N SER A 190 9.01 15.34 3.32
CA SER A 190 10.18 14.83 2.60
C SER A 190 9.92 13.51 1.86
N PHE A 191 8.83 12.79 2.15
CA PHE A 191 8.48 11.58 1.39
C PHE A 191 8.21 11.89 -0.09
N ARG A 192 7.80 13.11 -0.41
CA ARG A 192 7.61 13.55 -1.80
C ARG A 192 8.90 13.57 -2.61
N ASP A 193 10.06 13.73 -1.97
CA ASP A 193 11.36 13.82 -2.67
C ASP A 193 11.70 12.50 -3.40
N TYR A 194 11.20 11.37 -2.92
CA TYR A 194 11.46 10.06 -3.50
C TYR A 194 10.19 9.31 -3.96
N ALA A 195 9.04 9.67 -3.43
CA ALA A 195 7.76 9.04 -3.81
C ALA A 195 6.95 9.88 -4.81
N GLY A 196 7.29 11.15 -4.99
CA GLY A 196 6.45 12.11 -5.71
C GLY A 196 5.13 12.38 -4.99
N ASP A 197 4.13 12.84 -5.72
CA ASP A 197 2.79 13.07 -5.14
C ASP A 197 2.11 11.75 -4.75
N TYR A 198 1.46 11.75 -3.60
CA TYR A 198 0.70 10.60 -3.10
C TYR A 198 -0.56 11.06 -2.33
N GLN A 199 -1.58 10.22 -2.27
CA GLN A 199 -2.92 10.62 -1.85
C GLN A 199 -3.29 10.16 -0.44
N ARG A 200 -2.55 9.22 0.13
CA ARG A 200 -2.86 8.66 1.45
C ARG A 200 -1.61 8.51 2.29
N GLN A 201 -1.64 9.11 3.49
CA GLN A 201 -0.67 8.84 4.55
C GLN A 201 -1.35 8.07 5.67
N MET A 202 -0.73 6.98 6.11
CA MET A 202 -1.16 6.24 7.30
C MET A 202 -0.02 6.23 8.31
N PHE A 203 -0.33 6.52 9.57
CA PHE A 203 0.65 6.47 10.66
C PHE A 203 0.36 5.31 11.60
N LEU A 204 1.37 4.52 11.89
CA LEU A 204 1.39 3.61 13.01
C LEU A 204 1.77 4.41 14.26
N ILE A 205 0.85 4.48 15.22
CA ILE A 205 1.00 5.24 16.46
C ILE A 205 0.88 4.36 17.71
N ASP A 206 0.21 3.21 17.58
CA ASP A 206 0.09 2.19 18.63
C ASP A 206 1.07 1.06 18.36
N HIS A 207 2.28 1.22 18.85
CA HIS A 207 3.34 0.25 18.65
C HIS A 207 4.20 0.05 19.91
N ALA A 208 4.92 -1.08 19.93
CA ALA A 208 5.89 -1.40 20.98
C ALA A 208 5.30 -1.49 22.42
N GLY A 209 4.00 -1.75 22.56
CA GLY A 209 3.37 -1.96 23.86
C GLY A 209 3.11 -0.67 24.65
N LEU A 210 2.89 0.44 23.97
CA LEU A 210 2.49 1.71 24.60
C LEU A 210 1.19 1.57 25.40
N GLU A 211 1.08 2.28 26.50
CA GLU A 211 -0.16 2.39 27.25
C GLU A 211 -1.22 3.16 26.45
N LEU A 212 -2.49 2.79 26.59
CA LEU A 212 -3.62 3.42 25.88
C LEU A 212 -3.63 4.96 26.08
N LYS A 213 -3.36 5.44 27.29
CA LYS A 213 -3.27 6.87 27.57
C LYS A 213 -2.25 7.55 26.66
N THR A 214 -1.08 6.97 26.53
CA THR A 214 0.00 7.47 25.65
C THR A 214 -0.44 7.48 24.18
N VAL A 215 -1.13 6.44 23.73
CA VAL A 215 -1.67 6.37 22.36
C VAL A 215 -2.70 7.48 22.11
N LEU A 216 -3.59 7.74 23.04
CA LEU A 216 -4.57 8.83 22.94
C LEU A 216 -3.88 10.21 22.87
N GLU A 217 -2.86 10.46 23.70
CA GLU A 217 -2.03 11.67 23.61
C GLU A 217 -1.34 11.82 22.23
N GLN A 218 -0.94 10.72 21.60
CA GLN A 218 -0.42 10.75 20.23
C GLN A 218 -1.49 11.17 19.21
N LEU A 219 -2.74 10.70 19.39
CA LEU A 219 -3.86 11.07 18.53
C LEU A 219 -4.21 12.55 18.64
N ASP A 220 -4.18 13.10 19.86
CA ASP A 220 -4.43 14.52 20.10
C ASP A 220 -3.36 15.36 19.38
N LEU A 221 -2.08 15.10 19.60
CA LEU A 221 -0.97 15.79 18.91
C LEU A 221 -1.06 15.65 17.39
N LEU A 222 -1.39 14.45 16.89
CA LEU A 222 -1.54 14.21 15.46
C LEU A 222 -2.70 15.04 14.88
N GLY A 223 -3.85 15.05 15.55
CA GLY A 223 -5.06 15.74 15.10
C GLY A 223 -4.96 17.26 15.18
N GLU A 224 -4.34 17.79 16.23
CA GLU A 224 -4.28 19.23 16.50
C GLU A 224 -3.09 19.90 15.81
N ASP A 225 -1.89 19.30 15.91
CA ASP A 225 -0.65 19.96 15.50
C ASP A 225 -0.12 19.51 14.12
N VAL A 226 -0.39 18.26 13.69
CA VAL A 226 0.23 17.68 12.49
C VAL A 226 -0.71 17.67 11.29
N VAL A 227 -1.89 17.08 11.44
CA VAL A 227 -2.82 16.85 10.30
C VAL A 227 -3.25 18.16 9.62
N PRO A 228 -3.60 19.24 10.33
CA PRO A 228 -4.00 20.49 9.67
C PRO A 228 -2.89 21.08 8.80
N VAL A 229 -1.65 21.05 9.31
CA VAL A 229 -0.47 21.56 8.59
C VAL A 229 -0.18 20.69 7.35
N LEU A 230 -0.12 19.36 7.51
CA LEU A 230 0.11 18.46 6.38
C LEU A 230 -0.96 18.62 5.30
N ARG A 231 -2.23 18.75 5.66
CA ARG A 231 -3.31 18.98 4.67
C ARG A 231 -3.11 20.28 3.89
N SER A 232 -2.75 21.36 4.58
CA SER A 232 -2.47 22.66 3.94
C SER A 232 -1.28 22.58 2.99
N GLU A 233 -0.16 21.99 3.43
CA GLU A 233 1.06 21.88 2.65
C GLU A 233 0.87 20.96 1.42
N PHE A 234 0.26 19.79 1.60
CA PHE A 234 -0.01 18.90 0.48
C PHE A 234 -0.98 19.52 -0.53
N ALA A 235 -2.00 20.26 -0.07
CA ALA A 235 -2.91 20.97 -0.96
C ALA A 235 -2.20 22.08 -1.77
N ALA A 236 -1.29 22.83 -1.13
CA ALA A 236 -0.52 23.89 -1.77
C ALA A 236 0.50 23.36 -2.79
N LEU A 237 1.09 22.20 -2.52
CA LEU A 237 2.16 21.63 -3.32
C LEU A 237 1.66 20.73 -4.46
N LYS A 238 0.41 20.25 -4.39
CA LYS A 238 -0.13 19.29 -5.36
C LYS A 238 -0.41 19.93 -6.72
N PRO A 239 0.15 19.38 -7.82
CA PRO A 239 -0.20 19.81 -9.16
C PRO A 239 -1.69 19.57 -9.47
N THR A 240 -2.31 20.44 -10.27
CA THR A 240 -3.75 20.38 -10.58
C THR A 240 -4.19 19.11 -11.32
N HIS A 241 -3.28 18.49 -12.08
CA HIS A 241 -3.54 17.26 -12.83
C HIS A 241 -3.38 15.97 -12.00
N VAL A 242 -2.79 16.05 -10.79
CA VAL A 242 -2.68 14.92 -9.87
C VAL A 242 -4.02 14.71 -9.15
N PRO A 243 -4.64 13.53 -9.24
CA PRO A 243 -5.96 13.30 -8.67
C PRO A 243 -5.95 13.24 -7.15
N GLU A 244 -7.10 13.49 -6.55
CA GLU A 244 -7.36 13.17 -5.14
C GLU A 244 -7.57 11.67 -4.96
N ALA A 245 -7.43 11.19 -3.71
CA ALA A 245 -7.85 9.84 -3.37
C ALA A 245 -9.35 9.66 -3.70
N PRO A 246 -9.73 8.60 -4.45
CA PRO A 246 -11.11 8.41 -4.84
C PRO A 246 -12.07 8.34 -3.66
N THR A 247 -13.19 9.03 -3.80
CA THR A 247 -14.34 8.98 -2.89
C THR A 247 -15.48 8.21 -3.57
N HIS A 248 -16.48 7.78 -2.78
CA HIS A 248 -17.64 7.11 -3.37
C HIS A 248 -18.34 7.98 -4.43
N THR A 249 -18.50 9.28 -4.16
CA THR A 249 -19.08 10.23 -5.13
C THR A 249 -18.25 10.30 -6.41
N SER A 250 -16.93 10.46 -6.31
CA SER A 250 -16.06 10.52 -7.49
C SER A 250 -16.07 9.22 -8.31
N LEU A 251 -16.31 8.08 -7.66
CA LEU A 251 -16.45 6.79 -8.35
C LEU A 251 -17.79 6.70 -9.09
N ILE A 252 -18.89 7.26 -8.54
CA ILE A 252 -20.17 7.39 -9.23
C ILE A 252 -19.99 8.25 -10.48
N ASP A 253 -19.42 9.44 -10.33
CA ASP A 253 -19.18 10.37 -11.45
C ASP A 253 -18.35 9.74 -12.56
N ARG A 254 -17.31 8.98 -12.17
CA ARG A 254 -16.43 8.25 -13.10
C ARG A 254 -17.20 7.17 -13.87
N LYS A 255 -18.07 6.43 -13.19
CA LYS A 255 -18.92 5.42 -13.81
C LYS A 255 -19.92 6.04 -14.80
N GLU A 256 -20.56 7.15 -14.43
CA GLU A 256 -21.51 7.86 -15.30
C GLU A 256 -20.83 8.39 -16.56
N ARG A 257 -19.56 8.79 -16.49
CA ARG A 257 -18.76 9.19 -17.65
C ARG A 257 -18.18 8.02 -18.45
N GLY A 258 -18.37 6.76 -18.00
CA GLY A 258 -17.80 5.58 -18.65
C GLY A 258 -16.27 5.46 -18.53
N GLU A 259 -15.69 6.07 -17.51
CA GLU A 259 -14.24 6.12 -17.26
C GLU A 259 -13.77 5.07 -16.24
N GLU A 260 -14.58 4.04 -15.95
CA GLU A 260 -14.16 2.98 -15.03
C GLU A 260 -12.93 2.24 -15.57
N PRO A 261 -11.95 1.89 -14.72
CA PRO A 261 -10.79 1.13 -15.13
C PRO A 261 -11.18 -0.23 -15.71
N ILE A 262 -10.57 -0.57 -16.83
CA ILE A 262 -10.72 -1.89 -17.46
C ILE A 262 -9.47 -2.72 -17.12
N PRO A 263 -9.58 -3.85 -16.42
CA PRO A 263 -8.43 -4.67 -16.08
C PRO A 263 -7.54 -4.98 -17.29
N GLY A 264 -6.24 -4.66 -17.18
CA GLY A 264 -5.28 -4.84 -18.26
C GLY A 264 -5.44 -3.89 -19.46
N GLY A 265 -6.31 -2.88 -19.39
CA GLY A 265 -6.58 -1.92 -20.44
C GLY A 265 -7.61 -2.39 -21.48
N THR A 266 -7.88 -1.56 -22.49
CA THR A 266 -8.84 -1.88 -23.55
C THR A 266 -8.36 -3.02 -24.47
N ARG A 267 -9.28 -3.67 -25.20
CA ARG A 267 -8.91 -4.72 -26.16
C ARG A 267 -7.93 -4.25 -27.24
N ALA A 268 -8.04 -3.01 -27.69
CA ALA A 268 -7.13 -2.43 -28.65
C ALA A 268 -5.71 -2.27 -28.07
N GLN A 269 -5.60 -1.83 -26.84
CA GLN A 269 -4.35 -1.70 -26.10
C GLN A 269 -3.72 -3.07 -25.81
N GLN A 270 -4.54 -4.06 -25.44
CA GLN A 270 -4.07 -5.45 -25.25
C GLN A 270 -3.54 -6.05 -26.54
N ALA A 271 -4.19 -5.83 -27.68
CA ALA A 271 -3.73 -6.29 -29.00
C ALA A 271 -2.39 -5.64 -29.40
N GLN A 272 -2.23 -4.31 -29.21
CA GLN A 272 -0.96 -3.63 -29.45
C GLN A 272 0.18 -4.18 -28.58
N ARG A 273 -0.07 -4.47 -27.31
CA ARG A 273 0.92 -5.06 -26.40
C ARG A 273 1.32 -6.45 -26.83
N ALA A 274 0.37 -7.29 -27.28
CA ALA A 274 0.67 -8.62 -27.78
C ALA A 274 1.61 -8.58 -29.00
N VAL A 275 1.40 -7.65 -29.92
CA VAL A 275 2.28 -7.44 -31.08
C VAL A 275 3.67 -6.95 -30.64
N HIS A 276 3.74 -6.04 -29.69
CA HIS A 276 5.01 -5.50 -29.20
C HIS A 276 5.82 -6.53 -28.41
N SER A 277 5.16 -7.36 -27.60
CA SER A 277 5.77 -8.47 -26.84
C SER A 277 6.36 -9.56 -27.76
N LEU A 278 5.78 -9.77 -28.93
CA LEU A 278 6.33 -10.69 -29.94
C LEU A 278 7.54 -10.11 -30.67
N ALA A 279 7.70 -8.78 -30.67
CA ALA A 279 8.80 -8.08 -31.35
C ALA A 279 10.05 -7.89 -30.48
N LEU A 280 9.98 -8.14 -29.17
CA LEU A 280 11.14 -8.06 -28.29
C LEU A 280 11.97 -9.36 -28.36
N PRO A 281 13.28 -9.28 -28.59
CA PRO A 281 14.13 -10.46 -28.56
C PRO A 281 14.09 -11.09 -27.16
N ARG A 282 13.84 -12.41 -27.10
CA ARG A 282 13.93 -13.17 -25.85
C ARG A 282 15.36 -13.05 -25.32
N VAL A 283 15.52 -12.47 -24.15
CA VAL A 283 16.80 -12.49 -23.43
C VAL A 283 17.11 -13.94 -23.10
N PRO A 284 18.26 -14.51 -23.49
CA PRO A 284 18.66 -15.85 -23.09
C PRO A 284 18.79 -15.92 -21.57
N GLN A 285 18.30 -17.02 -20.99
CA GLN A 285 18.44 -17.32 -19.55
C GLN A 285 19.88 -17.58 -19.17
#